data_ee84c3414f5ecff56004484a8a418044
#
_entry.id   ee84c3414f5ecff56004484a8a418044
#
_cell.length_a   1.000
_cell.length_b   1.000
_cell.length_c   1.000
_cell.angle_alpha   90.00
_cell.angle_beta   90.00
_cell.angle_gamma   90.00
#
_symmetry.space_group_name_H-M   'P 1'
#
loop_
_entity.id
_entity.type
_entity.pdbx_description
1 polymer ?
#
loop_
_entity_poly.entity_id
_entity_poly.type
_entity_poly.pdbx_seq_one_letter_code
_entity_poly.pdbx_strand_id
1 'polypeptide(L)'
;MANSNGSFGLRPLNKQGGASNSTGMTQYSAYEIANGNTNKLYHGEPVIPLSTGYIDAPGAAAGGTVGLLGVFQGCEYVSSTTGKTVWSNYWPGTGADSNHPVKAFVNDDPMQLYVIATDASWTSKATARAAVFANANFS
;
A
#
# COMPACT_ATOMS: atom_id res chain seq x y z
N MET A 1 -28.04 15.23 -4.94
CA MET A 1 -26.88 14.75 -5.71
C MET A 1 -26.42 13.43 -5.05
N ALA A 2 -26.42 12.35 -5.82
CA ALA A 2 -25.85 11.10 -5.32
C ALA A 2 -24.32 11.28 -5.19
N ASN A 3 -23.79 10.97 -4.01
CA ASN A 3 -22.36 10.94 -3.80
C ASN A 3 -21.78 9.78 -4.61
N SER A 4 -20.95 10.05 -5.61
CA SER A 4 -20.30 8.99 -6.36
C SER A 4 -19.29 8.29 -5.46
N ASN A 5 -19.44 6.99 -5.29
CA ASN A 5 -18.42 6.15 -4.64
C ASN A 5 -17.16 6.16 -5.51
N GLY A 6 -16.15 6.91 -5.07
CA GLY A 6 -14.80 6.78 -5.62
C GLY A 6 -14.09 5.60 -4.96
N SER A 7 -13.46 4.75 -5.77
CA SER A 7 -12.55 3.73 -5.23
C SER A 7 -11.38 4.41 -4.51
N PHE A 8 -10.99 3.85 -3.39
CA PHE A 8 -9.83 4.29 -2.62
C PHE A 8 -9.02 3.06 -2.18
N GLY A 9 -7.73 3.24 -1.99
CA GLY A 9 -6.84 2.20 -1.50
C GLY A 9 -7.12 1.78 -0.05
N LEU A 10 -6.32 0.88 0.44
CA LEU A 10 -6.38 0.41 1.83
C LEU A 10 -6.11 1.55 2.80
N ARG A 11 -7.11 1.93 3.58
CA ARG A 11 -6.98 2.96 4.62
C ARG A 11 -6.86 2.33 5.98
N PRO A 12 -5.78 2.58 6.72
CA PRO A 12 -5.63 2.03 8.07
C PRO A 12 -6.69 2.61 9.01
N LEU A 13 -7.30 1.75 9.80
CA LEU A 13 -8.27 2.09 10.85
C LEU A 13 -7.61 2.08 12.23
N ASN A 14 -7.59 0.90 12.81
CA ASN A 14 -7.06 0.62 14.14
C ASN A 14 -6.41 -0.75 14.17
N LYS A 15 -5.65 -1.04 15.20
CA LYS A 15 -5.04 -2.34 15.39
C LYS A 15 -6.00 -3.32 16.05
N GLN A 16 -6.00 -4.56 15.58
CA GLN A 16 -6.72 -5.66 16.23
C GLN A 16 -6.04 -6.02 17.55
N GLY A 17 -6.82 -6.22 18.61
CA GLY A 17 -6.30 -6.64 19.92
C GLY A 17 -5.68 -5.54 20.78
N GLY A 18 -5.70 -4.29 20.35
CA GLY A 18 -5.36 -3.15 21.19
C GLY A 18 -6.44 -2.84 22.22
N ALA A 19 -6.07 -2.38 23.42
CA ALA A 19 -7.02 -1.81 24.36
C ALA A 19 -7.80 -0.68 23.68
N SER A 20 -9.07 -0.54 24.02
CA SER A 20 -10.13 0.15 23.29
C SER A 20 -9.91 1.63 22.88
N ASN A 21 -8.72 2.15 23.02
CA ASN A 21 -8.33 3.51 22.62
C ASN A 21 -6.99 3.59 21.88
N SER A 22 -6.42 2.47 21.45
CA SER A 22 -5.30 2.59 20.57
C SER A 22 -5.80 2.96 19.18
N THR A 23 -6.14 4.23 18.96
CA THR A 23 -5.79 4.90 17.72
C THR A 23 -4.28 4.75 17.59
N GLY A 24 -3.83 3.48 17.44
CA GLY A 24 -2.43 3.17 17.35
C GLY A 24 -1.92 3.95 16.16
N MET A 25 -1.01 4.87 16.42
CA MET A 25 -0.26 5.49 15.35
C MET A 25 0.27 4.36 14.50
N THR A 26 -0.15 4.35 13.27
CA THR A 26 0.30 3.40 12.28
C THR A 26 1.81 3.57 12.17
N GLN A 27 2.55 2.60 12.66
CA GLN A 27 4.00 2.61 12.49
C GLN A 27 4.29 2.21 11.06
N TYR A 28 5.17 2.95 10.43
CA TYR A 28 5.65 2.64 9.09
C TYR A 28 7.06 2.10 9.18
N SER A 29 7.31 0.99 8.53
CA SER A 29 8.65 0.50 8.27
C SER A 29 9.18 1.12 6.99
N ALA A 30 10.47 1.42 6.96
CA ALA A 30 11.13 1.94 5.77
C ALA A 30 11.71 0.78 4.96
N TYR A 31 11.32 0.72 3.69
CA TYR A 31 11.82 -0.22 2.69
C TYR A 31 12.41 0.56 1.53
N GLU A 32 13.03 -0.13 0.60
CA GLU A 32 13.59 0.51 -0.58
C GLU A 32 12.84 0.09 -1.86
N ILE A 33 12.65 1.06 -2.75
CA ILE A 33 12.22 0.85 -4.12
C ILE A 33 13.46 0.94 -5.01
N ALA A 34 13.61 0.02 -5.97
CA ALA A 34 14.72 0.10 -6.92
C ALA A 34 14.63 1.40 -7.74
N ASN A 35 15.74 2.13 -7.87
CA ASN A 35 15.79 3.40 -8.61
C ASN A 35 15.30 3.29 -10.06
N GLY A 36 15.48 2.13 -10.68
CA GLY A 36 15.00 1.83 -12.03
C GLY A 36 13.58 1.28 -12.10
N ASN A 37 12.87 1.20 -10.98
CA ASN A 37 11.49 0.70 -10.97
C ASN A 37 10.56 1.71 -11.65
N THR A 38 9.93 1.27 -12.75
CA THR A 38 8.98 2.07 -13.54
C THR A 38 7.54 1.89 -13.12
N ASN A 39 7.25 0.95 -12.22
CA ASN A 39 5.91 0.76 -11.66
C ASN A 39 5.58 1.92 -10.72
N LYS A 40 4.38 2.45 -10.87
CA LYS A 40 3.88 3.48 -9.95
C LYS A 40 3.30 2.80 -8.73
N LEU A 41 3.54 3.38 -7.56
CA LEU A 41 2.93 2.94 -6.30
C LEU A 41 2.12 4.09 -5.71
N TYR A 42 0.87 3.85 -5.42
CA TYR A 42 -0.03 4.85 -4.87
C TYR A 42 -0.28 4.62 -3.38
N HIS A 43 -0.62 5.69 -2.68
CA HIS A 43 -1.01 5.63 -1.29
C HIS A 43 -2.18 4.66 -1.06
N GLY A 44 -2.01 3.72 -0.14
CA GLY A 44 -3.02 2.70 0.13
C GLY A 44 -2.94 1.47 -0.79
N GLU A 45 -1.93 1.38 -1.65
CA GLU A 45 -1.72 0.22 -2.50
C GLU A 45 -0.97 -0.89 -1.75
N PRO A 46 -1.37 -2.17 -1.89
CA PRO A 46 -0.62 -3.28 -1.34
C PRO A 46 0.74 -3.40 -2.04
N VAL A 47 1.77 -3.81 -1.30
CA VAL A 47 3.12 -4.04 -1.83
C VAL A 47 3.65 -5.40 -1.44
N ILE A 48 4.53 -5.94 -2.26
CA ILE A 48 5.17 -7.24 -2.10
C ILE A 48 6.68 -7.09 -1.96
N PRO A 49 7.36 -7.96 -1.22
CA PRO A 49 8.81 -8.02 -1.20
C PRO A 49 9.32 -8.76 -2.44
N LEU A 50 10.39 -8.24 -3.03
CA LEU A 50 11.12 -8.90 -4.10
C LEU A 50 12.33 -9.67 -3.55
N SER A 51 12.77 -10.70 -4.25
CA SER A 51 13.98 -11.47 -3.91
C SER A 51 15.27 -10.63 -3.91
N THR A 52 15.23 -9.47 -4.54
CA THR A 52 16.33 -8.49 -4.59
C THR A 52 16.43 -7.60 -3.34
N GLY A 53 15.47 -7.73 -2.39
CA GLY A 53 15.40 -6.88 -1.19
C GLY A 53 14.63 -5.58 -1.36
N TYR A 54 14.15 -5.29 -2.57
CA TYR A 54 13.27 -4.15 -2.84
C TYR A 54 11.79 -4.52 -2.69
N ILE A 55 10.94 -3.52 -2.71
CA ILE A 55 9.48 -3.70 -2.76
C ILE A 55 8.92 -3.25 -4.10
N ASP A 56 7.77 -3.81 -4.47
CA ASP A 56 7.04 -3.43 -5.69
C ASP A 56 5.54 -3.71 -5.56
N ALA A 57 4.79 -3.32 -6.60
CA ALA A 57 3.35 -3.61 -6.71
C ALA A 57 3.08 -5.12 -6.83
N PRO A 58 1.92 -5.61 -6.41
CA PRO A 58 1.48 -6.98 -6.67
C PRO A 58 1.49 -7.27 -8.19
N GLY A 59 2.01 -8.42 -8.56
CA GLY A 59 2.16 -8.80 -9.98
C GLY A 59 3.51 -8.47 -10.59
N ALA A 60 4.36 -7.66 -9.95
CA ALA A 60 5.73 -7.42 -10.40
C ALA A 60 6.66 -8.63 -10.20
N ALA A 61 6.29 -9.57 -9.33
CA ALA A 61 7.04 -10.80 -9.13
C ALA A 61 6.78 -11.79 -10.27
N ALA A 62 7.81 -12.08 -11.05
CA ALA A 62 7.72 -13.10 -12.07
C ALA A 62 7.54 -14.50 -11.43
N GLY A 63 6.40 -15.12 -11.66
CA GLY A 63 6.23 -16.58 -11.54
C GLY A 63 5.86 -17.15 -10.19
N GLY A 64 5.27 -16.44 -9.26
CA GLY A 64 4.84 -17.05 -8.00
C GLY A 64 3.88 -16.19 -7.17
N THR A 65 3.10 -16.85 -6.32
CA THR A 65 2.33 -16.18 -5.28
C THR A 65 3.28 -15.64 -4.23
N VAL A 66 3.58 -14.37 -4.28
CA VAL A 66 4.37 -13.69 -3.25
C VAL A 66 3.42 -13.17 -2.18
N GLY A 67 3.76 -13.41 -0.91
CA GLY A 67 2.96 -12.89 0.21
C GLY A 67 2.97 -11.36 0.23
N LEU A 68 1.85 -10.77 0.63
CA LEU A 68 1.74 -9.34 0.86
C LEU A 68 2.70 -8.93 1.98
N LEU A 69 3.51 -7.90 1.74
CA LEU A 69 4.37 -7.29 2.77
C LEU A 69 3.56 -6.31 3.63
N GLY A 70 2.81 -5.44 3.01
CA GLY A 70 2.06 -4.40 3.69
C GLY A 70 1.41 -3.43 2.70
N VAL A 71 1.09 -2.24 3.21
CA VAL A 71 0.40 -1.20 2.44
C VAL A 71 1.29 0.05 2.32
N PHE A 72 1.51 0.49 1.10
CA PHE A 72 2.31 1.66 0.78
C PHE A 72 1.64 2.95 1.27
N GLN A 73 2.41 3.80 1.95
CA GLN A 73 1.91 5.04 2.53
C GLN A 73 2.55 6.28 1.93
N GLY A 74 3.68 6.13 1.27
CA GLY A 74 4.41 7.22 0.66
C GLY A 74 5.87 6.90 0.49
N CYS A 75 6.62 7.83 -0.06
CA CYS A 75 8.05 7.67 -0.30
C CYS A 75 8.82 8.98 -0.13
N GLU A 76 10.13 8.82 0.04
CA GLU A 76 11.11 9.88 0.04
C GLU A 76 12.19 9.53 -0.98
N TYR A 77 12.53 10.47 -1.85
CA TYR A 77 13.61 10.30 -2.82
C TYR A 77 14.27 11.62 -3.14
N VAL A 78 15.49 11.57 -3.68
CA VAL A 78 16.18 12.75 -4.21
C VAL A 78 15.81 12.91 -5.68
N SER A 79 15.33 14.08 -6.06
CA SER A 79 14.96 14.37 -7.44
C SER A 79 16.20 14.45 -8.32
N SER A 80 16.22 13.70 -9.41
CA SER A 80 17.29 13.74 -10.43
C SER A 80 17.41 15.09 -11.15
N THR A 81 16.32 15.86 -11.17
CA THR A 81 16.28 17.17 -11.84
C THR A 81 16.76 18.30 -10.94
N THR A 82 16.37 18.29 -9.67
CA THR A 82 16.64 19.42 -8.76
C THR A 82 17.70 19.11 -7.71
N GLY A 83 18.06 17.84 -7.51
CA GLY A 83 18.97 17.39 -6.44
C GLY A 83 18.40 17.57 -5.03
N LYS A 84 17.12 17.87 -4.90
CA LYS A 84 16.44 18.07 -3.61
C LYS A 84 15.66 16.85 -3.18
N THR A 85 15.57 16.64 -1.88
CA THR A 85 14.70 15.61 -1.30
C THR A 85 13.22 15.95 -1.55
N VAL A 86 12.49 14.97 -2.05
CA VAL A 86 11.06 15.02 -2.33
C VAL A 86 10.36 14.02 -1.42
N TRP A 87 9.34 14.49 -0.71
CA TRP A 87 8.40 13.66 0.04
C TRP A 87 7.11 13.57 -0.76
N SER A 88 6.67 12.36 -1.06
CA SER A 88 5.48 12.13 -1.88
C SER A 88 4.63 11.02 -1.29
N ASN A 89 3.31 11.16 -1.43
CA ASN A 89 2.36 10.10 -1.08
C ASN A 89 2.23 9.04 -2.18
N TYR A 90 2.98 9.14 -3.27
CA TYR A 90 3.04 8.15 -4.32
C TYR A 90 4.44 8.09 -4.94
N TRP A 91 4.83 6.94 -5.45
CA TRP A 91 6.02 6.76 -6.27
C TRP A 91 5.66 6.91 -7.74
N PRO A 92 6.25 7.87 -8.47
CA PRO A 92 5.90 8.14 -9.87
C PRO A 92 6.49 7.15 -10.88
N GLY A 93 7.35 6.22 -10.47
CA GLY A 93 8.05 5.30 -11.36
C GLY A 93 9.23 5.94 -12.11
N THR A 94 9.61 7.16 -11.76
CA THR A 94 10.71 7.90 -12.42
C THR A 94 11.09 9.14 -11.61
N GLY A 95 12.20 9.77 -11.98
CA GLY A 95 12.59 11.08 -11.45
C GLY A 95 13.47 11.04 -10.20
N ALA A 96 13.82 9.87 -9.69
CA ALA A 96 14.81 9.74 -8.62
C ALA A 96 16.25 9.76 -9.16
N ASP A 97 17.14 10.32 -8.37
CA ASP A 97 18.58 10.26 -8.60
C ASP A 97 19.08 8.84 -8.34
N SER A 98 19.83 8.28 -9.29
CA SER A 98 20.37 6.91 -9.20
C SER A 98 21.41 6.71 -8.10
N ASN A 99 22.00 7.79 -7.58
CA ASN A 99 23.01 7.73 -6.53
C ASN A 99 22.41 7.71 -5.11
N HIS A 100 21.11 7.88 -4.99
CA HIS A 100 20.42 7.94 -3.69
C HIS A 100 19.30 6.90 -3.64
N PRO A 101 19.14 6.20 -2.50
CA PRO A 101 18.07 5.22 -2.36
C PRO A 101 16.70 5.90 -2.35
N VAL A 102 15.71 5.22 -2.91
CA VAL A 102 14.29 5.61 -2.80
C VAL A 102 13.71 4.88 -1.60
N LYS A 103 13.35 5.62 -0.56
CA LYS A 103 12.73 5.05 0.65
C LYS A 103 11.23 5.05 0.52
N ALA A 104 10.63 3.90 0.76
CA ALA A 104 9.19 3.71 0.83
C ALA A 104 8.76 3.50 2.28
N PHE A 105 7.67 4.13 2.67
CA PHE A 105 7.05 3.95 3.98
C PHE A 105 5.88 2.98 3.83
N VAL A 106 5.97 1.84 4.51
CA VAL A 106 5.01 0.74 4.39
C VAL A 106 4.44 0.43 5.77
N ASN A 107 3.12 0.30 5.84
CA ASN A 107 2.47 -0.28 7.00
C ASN A 107 2.48 -1.80 6.86
N ASP A 108 3.37 -2.46 7.57
CA ASP A 108 3.61 -3.90 7.55
C ASP A 108 3.11 -4.62 8.82
N ASP A 109 2.33 -3.94 9.64
CA ASP A 109 1.78 -4.51 10.88
C ASP A 109 0.66 -5.53 10.54
N PRO A 110 0.85 -6.83 10.85
CA PRO A 110 -0.15 -7.85 10.56
C PRO A 110 -1.45 -7.71 11.36
N MET A 111 -1.44 -6.90 12.43
CA MET A 111 -2.63 -6.65 13.26
C MET A 111 -3.36 -5.37 12.85
N GLN A 112 -2.92 -4.70 11.80
CA GLN A 112 -3.57 -3.51 11.28
C GLN A 112 -4.85 -3.86 10.55
N LEU A 113 -5.95 -3.21 10.91
CA LEU A 113 -7.22 -3.28 10.19
C LEU A 113 -7.29 -2.17 9.15
N TYR A 114 -7.87 -2.49 8.00
CA TYR A 114 -8.03 -1.56 6.89
C TYR A 114 -9.47 -1.46 6.45
N VAL A 115 -9.84 -0.27 5.97
CA VAL A 115 -11.06 -0.06 5.17
C VAL A 115 -10.66 0.01 3.71
N ILE A 116 -11.42 -0.66 2.86
CA ILE A 116 -11.25 -0.64 1.41
C ILE A 116 -12.62 -0.52 0.73
N ALA A 117 -12.65 0.14 -0.43
CA ALA A 117 -13.82 0.13 -1.28
C ALA A 117 -13.95 -1.23 -1.97
N THR A 118 -15.14 -1.82 -1.98
CA THR A 118 -15.41 -3.05 -2.73
C THR A 118 -15.81 -2.73 -4.15
N ASP A 119 -15.48 -3.61 -5.08
CA ASP A 119 -15.91 -3.56 -6.48
C ASP A 119 -17.34 -4.10 -6.68
N ALA A 120 -17.85 -4.86 -5.71
CA ALA A 120 -19.16 -5.47 -5.77
C ALA A 120 -20.25 -4.57 -5.17
N SER A 121 -21.36 -4.46 -5.89
CA SER A 121 -22.60 -3.87 -5.35
C SER A 121 -23.30 -4.88 -4.42
N TRP A 122 -23.25 -4.63 -3.14
CA TRP A 122 -23.94 -5.45 -2.16
C TRP A 122 -25.37 -4.95 -1.99
N THR A 123 -26.28 -5.60 -2.70
CA THR A 123 -27.70 -5.20 -2.75
C THR A 123 -28.52 -5.74 -1.59
N SER A 124 -28.00 -6.68 -0.80
CA SER A 124 -28.69 -7.25 0.34
C SER A 124 -27.78 -7.54 1.53
N LYS A 125 -28.36 -7.55 2.74
CA LYS A 125 -27.65 -7.94 3.95
C LYS A 125 -27.12 -9.38 3.90
N ALA A 126 -27.81 -10.27 3.18
CA ALA A 126 -27.38 -11.67 3.03
C ALA A 126 -26.09 -11.77 2.22
N THR A 127 -25.98 -11.02 1.12
CA THR A 127 -24.78 -10.97 0.28
C THR A 127 -23.59 -10.39 1.05
N ALA A 128 -23.83 -9.31 1.81
CA ALA A 128 -22.78 -8.71 2.64
C ALA A 128 -22.31 -9.68 3.75
N ARG A 129 -23.23 -10.43 4.36
CA ARG A 129 -22.88 -11.42 5.39
C ARG A 129 -22.05 -12.57 4.83
N ALA A 130 -22.28 -12.99 3.60
CA ALA A 130 -21.51 -14.08 2.96
C ALA A 130 -20.02 -13.72 2.77
N ALA A 131 -19.68 -12.43 2.71
CA ALA A 131 -18.31 -11.98 2.60
C ALA A 131 -17.57 -11.85 3.95
N VAL A 132 -18.31 -11.94 5.08
CA VAL A 132 -17.68 -11.93 6.41
C VAL A 132 -16.86 -13.21 6.57
N PHE A 133 -15.61 -13.06 6.99
CA PHE A 133 -14.60 -14.14 7.11
C PHE A 133 -14.10 -14.70 5.77
N ALA A 134 -14.49 -14.14 4.64
CA ALA A 134 -13.91 -14.50 3.35
C ALA A 134 -12.54 -13.84 3.16
N ASN A 135 -11.66 -14.50 2.43
CA ASN A 135 -10.40 -13.90 1.99
C ASN A 135 -10.66 -12.92 0.83
N ALA A 136 -9.96 -11.78 0.86
CA ALA A 136 -9.96 -10.84 -0.25
C ALA A 136 -8.70 -11.05 -1.10
N ASN A 137 -8.86 -11.00 -2.41
CA ASN A 137 -7.75 -10.97 -3.35
C ASN A 137 -7.60 -9.56 -3.91
N PHE A 138 -6.36 -9.17 -4.17
CA PHE A 138 -6.05 -7.94 -4.89
C PHE A 138 -5.86 -8.28 -6.37
N SER A 139 -6.52 -7.57 -7.23
CA SER A 139 -6.42 -7.68 -8.69
C SER A 139 -6.03 -6.34 -9.31
#